data_3b691c86b1c6a14948e1275fc64550df
#
_entry.id   3b691c86b1c6a14948e1275fc64550df
#
_cell.length_a   1.000
_cell.length_b   1.000
_cell.length_c   1.000
_cell.angle_alpha   90.00
_cell.angle_beta   90.00
_cell.angle_gamma   90.00
#
_symmetry.space_group_name_H-M   'P 1'
#
loop_
_entity.id
_entity.type
_entity.pdbx_description
1 polymer ?
#
loop_
_entity_poly.entity_id
_entity_poly.type
_entity_poly.pdbx_seq_one_letter_code
_entity_poly.pdbx_strand_id
1 'polypeptide(L)'
;MKKSYLVGAVLTTVGMFYGASLMAHGAADAPEKRVPMQYFKNAQKMKIKSMDVEGTNAYLEDIVASKDPKAPIACGLFRMEKGKSLTYTYGYDEAKIIVEGEMYVNDGTTKVKAKKGDVLFFPKGSTITFSSDNYGIGFICGQREFDGA
;
A
#
# COMPACT_ATOMS: atom_id res chain seq x y z
N MET A 1 -56.90 42.18 -49.58
CA MET A 1 -56.17 41.06 -48.88
C MET A 1 -56.73 40.98 -47.48
N LYS A 2 -57.61 40.06 -47.18
CA LYS A 2 -58.24 39.88 -45.86
C LYS A 2 -57.83 38.53 -45.35
N LYS A 3 -57.18 38.48 -44.21
CA LYS A 3 -56.81 37.24 -43.50
C LYS A 3 -57.98 36.85 -42.60
N SER A 4 -58.53 35.65 -42.83
CA SER A 4 -59.48 35.00 -41.93
C SER A 4 -58.77 34.22 -40.87
N TYR A 5 -59.16 34.46 -39.62
CA TYR A 5 -58.68 33.60 -38.46
C TYR A 5 -59.80 32.63 -38.09
N LEU A 6 -59.51 31.34 -38.16
CA LEU A 6 -60.38 30.29 -37.67
C LEU A 6 -60.07 30.07 -36.22
N VAL A 7 -61.05 30.21 -35.32
CA VAL A 7 -60.94 29.89 -33.89
C VAL A 7 -61.37 28.44 -33.71
N GLY A 8 -60.45 27.58 -33.41
CA GLY A 8 -60.73 26.19 -33.06
C GLY A 8 -60.82 26.04 -31.53
N ALA A 9 -62.00 25.63 -31.07
CA ALA A 9 -62.21 25.31 -29.66
C ALA A 9 -61.56 23.94 -29.34
N VAL A 10 -60.63 23.91 -28.39
CA VAL A 10 -60.04 22.68 -27.86
C VAL A 10 -60.77 22.28 -26.60
N LEU A 11 -61.48 21.18 -26.63
CA LEU A 11 -62.06 20.52 -25.46
C LEU A 11 -60.90 19.86 -24.68
N THR A 12 -60.61 20.33 -23.48
CA THR A 12 -59.69 19.67 -22.55
C THR A 12 -60.44 18.63 -21.71
N THR A 13 -60.27 17.35 -22.03
CA THR A 13 -60.63 16.25 -21.15
C THR A 13 -59.53 16.06 -20.10
N VAL A 14 -59.84 16.32 -18.84
CA VAL A 14 -58.98 16.04 -17.69
C VAL A 14 -59.09 14.57 -17.40
N GLY A 15 -58.10 13.79 -17.87
CA GLY A 15 -57.93 12.41 -17.48
C GLY A 15 -57.10 12.34 -16.16
N MET A 16 -57.73 11.97 -15.05
CA MET A 16 -57.05 11.63 -13.81
C MET A 16 -56.30 10.29 -14.00
N PHE A 17 -55.00 10.36 -14.24
CA PHE A 17 -54.15 9.18 -14.11
C PHE A 17 -53.79 9.01 -12.64
N TYR A 18 -54.40 8.02 -11.97
CA TYR A 18 -53.91 7.48 -10.74
C TYR A 18 -52.62 6.70 -11.04
N GLY A 19 -51.48 7.38 -10.92
CA GLY A 19 -50.16 6.73 -10.95
C GLY A 19 -49.97 5.90 -9.69
N ALA A 20 -50.13 4.59 -9.79
CA ALA A 20 -49.65 3.69 -8.79
C ALA A 20 -48.11 3.76 -8.78
N SER A 21 -47.57 4.48 -7.80
CA SER A 21 -46.13 4.48 -7.50
C SER A 21 -45.75 3.06 -7.04
N LEU A 22 -45.27 2.22 -7.94
CA LEU A 22 -44.56 1.00 -7.59
C LEU A 22 -43.28 1.45 -6.85
N MET A 23 -43.32 1.42 -5.52
CA MET A 23 -42.14 1.43 -4.69
C MET A 23 -41.31 0.22 -5.09
N ALA A 24 -40.31 0.40 -5.96
CA ALA A 24 -39.27 -0.56 -6.14
C ALA A 24 -38.62 -0.76 -4.76
N HIS A 25 -38.96 -1.87 -4.09
CA HIS A 25 -38.19 -2.34 -2.97
C HIS A 25 -36.80 -2.61 -3.53
N GLY A 26 -35.84 -1.72 -3.18
CA GLY A 26 -34.45 -1.95 -3.48
C GLY A 26 -34.09 -3.35 -3.00
N ALA A 27 -33.61 -4.17 -3.92
CA ALA A 27 -32.99 -5.43 -3.57
C ALA A 27 -31.96 -5.10 -2.47
N ALA A 28 -32.15 -5.66 -1.27
CA ALA A 28 -31.16 -5.55 -0.21
C ALA A 28 -29.86 -6.11 -0.79
N ASP A 29 -28.84 -5.25 -0.91
CA ASP A 29 -27.51 -5.68 -1.35
C ASP A 29 -27.12 -6.90 -0.52
N ALA A 30 -26.74 -7.99 -1.21
CA ALA A 30 -26.23 -9.17 -0.56
C ALA A 30 -25.10 -8.72 0.41
N PRO A 31 -25.04 -9.23 1.64
CA PRO A 31 -24.05 -8.76 2.62
C PRO A 31 -22.65 -8.92 2.02
N GLU A 32 -21.95 -7.79 1.88
CA GLU A 32 -20.58 -7.75 1.35
C GLU A 32 -19.72 -8.73 2.15
N LYS A 33 -19.05 -9.65 1.45
CA LYS A 33 -18.21 -10.67 2.07
C LYS A 33 -17.06 -9.97 2.81
N ARG A 34 -17.14 -9.89 4.13
CA ARG A 34 -16.10 -9.29 4.95
C ARG A 34 -14.79 -10.06 4.80
N VAL A 35 -13.73 -9.35 4.44
CA VAL A 35 -12.37 -9.89 4.44
C VAL A 35 -11.77 -9.63 5.83
N PRO A 36 -11.34 -10.67 6.57
CA PRO A 36 -10.80 -10.49 7.90
C PRO A 36 -9.44 -9.79 7.84
N MET A 37 -9.15 -8.95 8.85
CA MET A 37 -7.82 -8.39 9.04
C MET A 37 -6.82 -9.50 9.44
N GLN A 38 -5.54 -9.26 9.16
CA GLN A 38 -4.43 -10.09 9.63
C GLN A 38 -3.74 -9.38 10.81
N TYR A 39 -3.37 -10.12 11.85
CA TYR A 39 -2.71 -9.59 13.04
C TYR A 39 -1.50 -10.43 13.43
N PHE A 40 -0.35 -9.77 13.49
CA PHE A 40 0.95 -10.38 13.81
C PHE A 40 1.50 -9.77 15.10
N LYS A 41 1.23 -10.43 16.23
CA LYS A 41 1.65 -9.96 17.55
C LYS A 41 3.17 -10.00 17.70
N ASN A 42 3.76 -8.89 18.16
CA ASN A 42 5.22 -8.78 18.41
C ASN A 42 6.07 -9.15 17.17
N ALA A 43 5.66 -8.74 15.98
CA ALA A 43 6.33 -9.09 14.74
C ALA A 43 7.83 -8.75 14.75
N GLN A 44 8.25 -7.65 15.42
CA GLN A 44 9.65 -7.27 15.55
C GLN A 44 10.53 -8.28 16.31
N LYS A 45 9.93 -9.29 16.96
CA LYS A 45 10.64 -10.39 17.64
C LYS A 45 10.70 -11.67 16.81
N MET A 46 10.17 -11.65 15.60
CA MET A 46 10.26 -12.81 14.71
C MET A 46 11.70 -13.09 14.32
N LYS A 47 12.00 -14.35 14.05
CA LYS A 47 13.28 -14.71 13.44
C LYS A 47 13.30 -14.18 12.02
N ILE A 48 14.31 -13.38 11.69
CA ILE A 48 14.51 -12.81 10.36
C ILE A 48 15.58 -13.65 9.66
N LYS A 49 15.33 -14.11 8.44
CA LYS A 49 16.24 -14.93 7.65
C LYS A 49 17.43 -14.11 7.15
N SER A 50 18.61 -14.73 7.11
CA SER A 50 19.77 -14.16 6.43
C SER A 50 19.45 -13.93 4.95
N MET A 51 19.97 -12.83 4.39
CA MET A 51 19.92 -12.57 2.94
C MET A 51 21.03 -13.32 2.18
N ASP A 52 21.93 -14.00 2.91
CA ASP A 52 23.06 -14.78 2.38
C ASP A 52 23.97 -14.00 1.41
N VAL A 53 24.08 -12.68 1.63
CA VAL A 53 25.03 -11.82 0.90
C VAL A 53 26.37 -11.87 1.58
N GLU A 54 27.40 -12.35 0.86
CA GLU A 54 28.72 -12.66 1.38
C GLU A 54 29.35 -11.50 2.18
N GLY A 55 29.75 -11.83 3.42
CA GLY A 55 30.41 -10.91 4.36
C GLY A 55 29.48 -9.89 4.99
N THR A 56 28.19 -9.84 4.63
CA THR A 56 27.21 -8.97 5.27
C THR A 56 26.47 -9.72 6.39
N ASN A 57 25.99 -8.97 7.38
CA ASN A 57 25.06 -9.47 8.40
C ASN A 57 23.71 -8.76 8.17
N ALA A 58 23.13 -9.00 6.99
CA ALA A 58 21.86 -8.46 6.55
C ALA A 58 20.80 -9.58 6.54
N TYR A 59 19.60 -9.26 7.02
CA TYR A 59 18.49 -10.21 7.19
C TYR A 59 17.21 -9.58 6.67
N LEU A 60 16.36 -10.37 6.04
CA LEU A 60 15.07 -9.95 5.52
C LEU A 60 14.02 -11.04 5.72
N GLU A 61 12.84 -10.68 6.17
CA GLU A 61 11.71 -11.60 6.30
C GLU A 61 10.41 -10.85 6.00
N ASP A 62 9.69 -11.28 4.99
CA ASP A 62 8.36 -10.78 4.70
C ASP A 62 7.35 -11.39 5.69
N ILE A 63 6.40 -10.56 6.15
CA ILE A 63 5.37 -10.96 7.12
C ILE A 63 4.03 -11.07 6.43
N VAL A 64 3.73 -10.12 5.53
CA VAL A 64 2.43 -10.01 4.87
C VAL A 64 2.58 -9.41 3.49
N ALA A 65 1.73 -9.86 2.57
CA ALA A 65 1.64 -9.25 1.24
C ALA A 65 0.20 -9.15 0.76
N SER A 66 -0.03 -8.19 -0.13
CA SER A 66 -1.26 -8.09 -0.92
C SER A 66 -1.39 -9.30 -1.85
N LYS A 67 -2.65 -9.70 -2.09
CA LYS A 67 -2.98 -10.70 -3.13
C LYS A 67 -3.39 -10.04 -4.45
N ASP A 68 -3.37 -8.71 -4.53
CA ASP A 68 -3.70 -7.97 -5.74
C ASP A 68 -2.48 -7.89 -6.67
N PRO A 69 -2.49 -8.58 -7.83
CA PRO A 69 -1.36 -8.57 -8.75
C PRO A 69 -1.16 -7.23 -9.47
N LYS A 70 -2.15 -6.33 -9.43
CA LYS A 70 -2.06 -5.00 -10.05
C LYS A 70 -1.50 -3.95 -9.11
N ALA A 71 -1.57 -4.21 -7.80
CA ALA A 71 -1.07 -3.32 -6.76
C ALA A 71 -0.36 -4.16 -5.68
N PRO A 72 0.73 -4.86 -6.04
CA PRO A 72 1.46 -5.68 -5.08
C PRO A 72 2.09 -4.79 -4.01
N ILE A 73 1.99 -5.25 -2.77
CA ILE A 73 2.72 -4.68 -1.64
C ILE A 73 3.11 -5.83 -0.71
N ALA A 74 4.39 -5.91 -0.36
CA ALA A 74 4.88 -6.81 0.67
C ALA A 74 5.49 -6.00 1.81
N CYS A 75 5.15 -6.39 3.05
CA CYS A 75 5.70 -5.76 4.23
C CYS A 75 6.37 -6.79 5.13
N GLY A 76 7.49 -6.39 5.74
CA GLY A 76 8.31 -7.28 6.54
C GLY A 76 9.29 -6.56 7.43
N LEU A 77 10.33 -7.26 7.84
CA LEU A 77 11.42 -6.75 8.66
C LEU A 77 12.74 -6.89 7.92
N PHE A 78 13.50 -5.80 7.91
CA PHE A 78 14.89 -5.76 7.51
C PHE A 78 15.76 -5.51 8.75
N ARG A 79 16.78 -6.33 8.95
CA ARG A 79 17.77 -6.16 10.02
C ARG A 79 19.16 -6.04 9.42
N MET A 80 19.89 -5.01 9.85
CA MET A 80 21.30 -4.84 9.53
C MET A 80 22.11 -4.88 10.82
N GLU A 81 23.11 -5.76 10.87
CA GLU A 81 24.05 -5.85 12.00
C GLU A 81 25.44 -5.36 11.60
N LYS A 82 26.31 -5.23 12.59
CA LYS A 82 27.71 -4.91 12.38
C LYS A 82 28.37 -5.94 11.47
N GLY A 83 29.03 -5.46 10.40
CA GLY A 83 29.68 -6.27 9.38
C GLY A 83 30.02 -5.46 8.15
N LYS A 84 30.25 -6.14 7.03
CA LYS A 84 30.38 -5.50 5.71
C LYS A 84 29.04 -4.85 5.37
N SER A 85 29.07 -3.63 4.80
CA SER A 85 27.86 -2.94 4.37
C SER A 85 27.16 -3.68 3.22
N LEU A 86 25.82 -3.65 3.25
CA LEU A 86 24.97 -4.11 2.16
C LEU A 86 24.66 -2.94 1.23
N THR A 87 24.91 -3.11 -0.07
CA THR A 87 24.42 -2.17 -1.10
C THR A 87 23.34 -2.84 -1.92
N TYR A 88 22.18 -2.18 -2.05
CA TYR A 88 21.02 -2.69 -2.76
C TYR A 88 20.45 -1.63 -3.71
N THR A 89 20.14 -2.02 -4.96
CA THR A 89 19.45 -1.16 -5.92
C THR A 89 17.99 -1.54 -6.02
N TYR A 90 17.10 -0.61 -5.69
CA TYR A 90 15.68 -0.84 -5.60
C TYR A 90 15.01 -0.94 -6.98
N GLY A 91 14.36 -2.07 -7.25
CA GLY A 91 13.51 -2.29 -8.43
C GLY A 91 12.06 -1.76 -8.27
N TYR A 92 11.71 -1.24 -7.08
CA TYR A 92 10.39 -0.82 -6.64
C TYR A 92 10.51 0.32 -5.62
N ASP A 93 9.40 0.98 -5.30
CA ASP A 93 9.36 1.94 -4.21
C ASP A 93 9.23 1.23 -2.87
N GLU A 94 10.02 1.63 -1.87
CA GLU A 94 9.96 1.07 -0.51
C GLU A 94 9.92 2.17 0.55
N ALA A 95 8.99 2.04 1.50
CA ALA A 95 8.99 2.80 2.74
C ALA A 95 9.58 1.94 3.88
N LYS A 96 10.34 2.58 4.78
CA LYS A 96 10.96 1.94 5.94
C LYS A 96 10.83 2.83 7.17
N ILE A 97 10.38 2.26 8.29
CA ILE A 97 10.48 2.91 9.61
C ILE A 97 11.40 2.09 10.51
N ILE A 98 12.35 2.74 11.17
CA ILE A 98 13.21 2.07 12.14
C ILE A 98 12.40 1.79 13.42
N VAL A 99 12.29 0.52 13.78
CA VAL A 99 11.51 0.07 14.94
C VAL A 99 12.37 -0.27 16.14
N GLU A 100 13.67 -0.61 15.91
CA GLU A 100 14.61 -0.95 16.98
C GLU A 100 16.06 -0.66 16.54
N GLY A 101 16.93 -0.29 17.49
CA GLY A 101 18.34 0.01 17.23
C GLY A 101 18.53 1.20 16.29
N GLU A 102 19.65 1.17 15.55
CA GLU A 102 20.02 2.21 14.58
C GLU A 102 20.85 1.65 13.44
N MET A 103 20.78 2.29 12.27
CA MET A 103 21.60 1.95 11.12
C MET A 103 21.99 3.19 10.32
N TYR A 104 23.12 3.13 9.66
CA TYR A 104 23.51 4.11 8.66
C TYR A 104 22.88 3.75 7.31
N VAL A 105 22.34 4.76 6.66
CA VAL A 105 21.72 4.65 5.34
C VAL A 105 22.33 5.73 4.45
N ASN A 106 22.86 5.34 3.29
CA ASN A 106 23.59 6.21 2.38
C ASN A 106 23.13 5.97 0.94
N ASP A 107 22.70 7.04 0.26
CA ASP A 107 22.28 7.02 -1.15
C ASP A 107 23.39 7.45 -2.14
N GLY A 108 24.62 7.59 -1.65
CA GLY A 108 25.75 8.10 -2.41
C GLY A 108 25.94 9.62 -2.33
N THR A 109 24.90 10.36 -1.95
CA THR A 109 24.93 11.83 -1.76
C THR A 109 24.74 12.19 -0.29
N THR A 110 23.78 11.55 0.36
CA THR A 110 23.40 11.80 1.75
C THR A 110 23.60 10.55 2.57
N LYS A 111 24.25 10.69 3.74
CA LYS A 111 24.38 9.63 4.73
C LYS A 111 23.70 10.06 6.02
N VAL A 112 22.73 9.26 6.47
CA VAL A 112 22.03 9.48 7.74
C VAL A 112 22.26 8.32 8.70
N LYS A 113 22.22 8.61 9.99
CA LYS A 113 22.15 7.61 11.07
C LYS A 113 20.69 7.52 11.52
N ALA A 114 19.95 6.63 10.92
CA ALA A 114 18.53 6.42 11.20
C ALA A 114 18.35 5.63 12.48
N LYS A 115 17.43 6.08 13.35
CA LYS A 115 17.12 5.49 14.66
C LYS A 115 15.63 5.26 14.80
N LYS A 116 15.25 4.57 15.88
CA LYS A 116 13.86 4.27 16.18
C LYS A 116 12.93 5.48 16.00
N GLY A 117 11.92 5.31 15.15
CA GLY A 117 10.92 6.32 14.79
C GLY A 117 11.22 7.07 13.50
N ASP A 118 12.46 7.01 12.98
CA ASP A 118 12.81 7.66 11.71
C ASP A 118 12.19 6.89 10.53
N VAL A 119 11.66 7.64 9.57
CA VAL A 119 11.07 7.12 8.35
C VAL A 119 11.97 7.43 7.16
N LEU A 120 12.18 6.44 6.32
CA LEU A 120 12.94 6.50 5.08
C LEU A 120 12.05 6.11 3.92
N PHE A 121 12.29 6.70 2.76
CA PHE A 121 11.64 6.31 1.52
C PHE A 121 12.69 6.12 0.43
N PHE A 122 12.66 4.99 -0.25
CA PHE A 122 13.57 4.64 -1.32
C PHE A 122 12.78 4.52 -2.62
N PRO A 123 12.87 5.54 -3.51
CA PRO A 123 12.26 5.47 -4.82
C PRO A 123 12.87 4.35 -5.66
N LYS A 124 12.08 3.76 -6.53
CA LYS A 124 12.54 2.83 -7.55
C LYS A 124 13.73 3.42 -8.31
N GLY A 125 14.80 2.64 -8.48
CA GLY A 125 16.05 3.03 -9.13
C GLY A 125 17.10 3.57 -8.16
N SER A 126 16.76 3.86 -6.88
CA SER A 126 17.75 4.29 -5.91
C SER A 126 18.70 3.14 -5.52
N THR A 127 20.00 3.47 -5.35
CA THR A 127 21.01 2.55 -4.84
C THR A 127 21.39 2.98 -3.43
N ILE A 128 21.10 2.13 -2.46
CA ILE A 128 21.24 2.42 -1.04
C ILE A 128 22.27 1.49 -0.41
N THR A 129 23.17 2.06 0.41
CA THR A 129 24.12 1.31 1.22
C THR A 129 23.73 1.37 2.69
N PHE A 130 23.54 0.19 3.29
CA PHE A 130 23.19 0.01 4.68
C PHE A 130 24.40 -0.50 5.48
N SER A 131 24.57 0.02 6.70
CA SER A 131 25.57 -0.49 7.66
C SER A 131 25.11 -0.22 9.09
N SER A 132 25.72 -0.88 10.07
CA SER A 132 25.47 -0.59 11.49
C SER A 132 26.73 -0.83 12.33
N ASP A 133 26.89 -0.05 13.39
CA ASP A 133 27.96 -0.28 14.40
C ASP A 133 27.60 -1.42 15.37
N ASN A 134 26.30 -1.72 15.49
CA ASN A 134 25.74 -2.76 16.33
C ASN A 134 24.63 -3.48 15.55
N TYR A 135 23.39 -2.99 15.62
CA TYR A 135 22.26 -3.42 14.80
C TYR A 135 21.18 -2.36 14.66
N GLY A 136 20.37 -2.51 13.62
CA GLY A 136 19.13 -1.78 13.45
C GLY A 136 18.08 -2.66 12.77
N ILE A 137 16.80 -2.50 13.15
CA ILE A 137 15.66 -3.19 12.55
C ILE A 137 14.70 -2.16 12.00
N GLY A 138 14.36 -2.31 10.72
CA GLY A 138 13.31 -1.54 10.07
C GLY A 138 12.12 -2.42 9.72
N PHE A 139 10.89 -1.91 9.97
CA PHE A 139 9.70 -2.42 9.30
C PHE A 139 9.63 -1.76 7.92
N ILE A 140 9.45 -2.58 6.91
CA ILE A 140 9.47 -2.18 5.50
C ILE A 140 8.14 -2.49 4.83
N CYS A 141 7.78 -1.69 3.83
CA CYS A 141 6.73 -2.01 2.86
C CYS A 141 7.20 -1.61 1.46
N GLY A 142 7.34 -2.58 0.57
CA GLY A 142 7.76 -2.40 -0.82
C GLY A 142 6.66 -2.73 -1.81
N GLN A 143 6.63 -2.03 -2.94
CA GLN A 143 5.73 -2.31 -4.07
C GLN A 143 6.21 -3.54 -4.84
N ARG A 144 6.14 -4.69 -4.22
CA ARG A 144 6.60 -5.98 -4.77
C ARG A 144 5.77 -7.13 -4.24
N GLU A 145 5.93 -8.29 -4.84
CA GLU A 145 5.35 -9.53 -4.34
C GLU A 145 6.09 -10.05 -3.10
N PHE A 146 5.50 -11.03 -2.41
CA PHE A 146 6.10 -11.73 -1.30
C PHE A 146 7.40 -12.42 -1.74
N ASP A 147 8.47 -12.34 -0.94
CA ASP A 147 9.83 -12.85 -1.24
C ASP A 147 10.44 -12.31 -2.56
N GLY A 148 9.95 -11.16 -3.08
CA GLY A 148 10.40 -10.53 -4.32
C GLY A 148 11.47 -9.43 -4.13
N ALA A 149 12.31 -9.49 -3.09
CA ALA A 149 13.40 -8.53 -2.83
C ALA A 149 14.72 -9.00 -3.41
#